data_c9c517e6fceac122f8adb3eea12f7862
#
_entry.id   c9c517e6fceac122f8adb3eea12f7862
#
_cell.length_a   1.000
_cell.length_b   1.000
_cell.length_c   1.000
_cell.angle_alpha   90.00
_cell.angle_beta   90.00
_cell.angle_gamma   90.00
#
_symmetry.space_group_name_H-M   'P 1'
#
loop_
_entity.id
_entity.type
_entity.pdbx_description
1 polymer ?
#
loop_
_entity_poly.entity_id
_entity_poly.type
_entity_poly.pdbx_seq_one_letter_code
_entity_poly.pdbx_strand_id
1 'polypeptide(L)' 'MMNKTLEYYQSLPYTIELTLDDDGMWFAAIPLLKGCMTQGDSREDALIMLDEAKALWLETALEEGIPIPEPTEILSS' A
#
# COMPACT_ATOMS: atom_id res chain seq x y z
N MET A 1 11.56 -21.12 11.61
CA MET A 1 11.38 -20.51 10.31
C MET A 1 10.21 -19.54 10.32
N MET A 2 10.43 -18.35 9.81
CA MET A 2 9.40 -17.34 9.83
C MET A 2 8.55 -17.36 8.58
N ASN A 3 7.25 -17.37 8.77
CA ASN A 3 6.33 -17.22 7.66
C ASN A 3 6.02 -15.74 7.47
N LYS A 4 6.03 -15.31 6.22
CA LYS A 4 5.67 -13.93 5.93
C LYS A 4 4.15 -13.81 5.91
N THR A 5 3.64 -13.15 6.93
CA THR A 5 2.21 -13.01 7.12
C THR A 5 1.75 -11.63 6.68
N LEU A 6 0.43 -11.43 6.73
CA LEU A 6 -0.14 -10.12 6.44
C LEU A 6 0.49 -9.04 7.32
N GLU A 7 0.63 -9.34 8.60
CA GLU A 7 1.22 -8.37 9.54
C GLU A 7 2.65 -8.02 9.18
N TYR A 8 3.40 -9.01 8.71
CA TYR A 8 4.77 -8.76 8.28
C TYR A 8 4.81 -7.71 7.17
N TYR A 9 3.97 -7.91 6.14
CA TYR A 9 3.97 -6.99 5.00
C TYR A 9 3.41 -5.62 5.39
N GLN A 10 2.42 -5.58 6.27
CA GLN A 10 1.85 -4.32 6.69
C GLN A 10 2.85 -3.45 7.46
N SER A 11 3.83 -4.07 8.08
CA SER A 11 4.83 -3.34 8.86
C SER A 11 5.99 -2.81 8.01
N LEU A 12 6.05 -3.18 6.74
CA LEU A 12 7.16 -2.76 5.89
C LEU A 12 6.99 -1.29 5.47
N PRO A 13 8.12 -0.59 5.30
CA PRO A 13 8.07 0.86 4.99
C PRO A 13 7.86 1.12 3.50
N TYR A 14 6.67 0.79 3.01
CA TYR A 14 6.32 1.08 1.62
C TYR A 14 6.19 2.57 1.41
N THR A 15 6.69 3.03 0.26
CA THR A 15 6.52 4.42 -0.14
C THR A 15 5.06 4.65 -0.52
N ILE A 16 4.49 5.73 0.01
CA ILE A 16 3.13 6.13 -0.31
C ILE A 16 3.19 7.43 -1.08
N GLU A 17 2.52 7.46 -2.22
CA GLU A 17 2.38 8.68 -3.01
C GLU A 17 1.03 9.32 -2.73
N LEU A 18 1.06 10.59 -2.37
CA LEU A 18 -0.15 11.36 -2.11
C LEU A 18 -0.23 12.50 -3.11
N THR A 19 -1.35 12.59 -3.81
CA THR A 19 -1.54 13.60 -4.85
C THR A 19 -2.89 14.28 -4.69
N LEU A 20 -2.89 15.61 -4.73
CA LEU A 20 -4.12 16.38 -4.71
C LEU A 20 -4.50 16.68 -6.16
N ASP A 21 -5.72 16.33 -6.55
CA ASP A 21 -6.13 16.61 -7.91
C ASP A 21 -6.90 17.93 -8.00
N ASP A 22 -7.33 18.27 -9.20
CA ASP A 22 -7.98 19.57 -9.46
C ASP A 22 -9.33 19.70 -8.79
N ASP A 23 -9.96 18.59 -8.47
CA ASP A 23 -11.28 18.59 -7.83
C ASP A 23 -11.21 18.65 -6.31
N GLY A 24 -10.01 18.70 -5.76
CA GLY A 24 -9.83 18.71 -4.33
C GLY A 24 -9.82 17.35 -3.70
N MET A 25 -9.80 16.29 -4.50
CA MET A 25 -9.69 14.93 -4.00
C MET A 25 -8.24 14.54 -3.82
N TRP A 26 -7.97 13.74 -2.79
CA TRP A 26 -6.64 13.24 -2.53
C TRP A 26 -6.53 11.81 -3.00
N PHE A 27 -5.51 11.54 -3.79
CA PHE A 27 -5.20 10.18 -4.24
C PHE A 27 -4.01 9.66 -3.47
N ALA A 28 -4.11 8.41 -3.05
CA ALA A 28 -3.02 7.74 -2.33
C ALA A 28 -2.74 6.42 -3.02
N ALA A 29 -1.46 6.11 -3.18
CA ALA A 29 -1.07 4.89 -3.87
C ALA A 29 0.21 4.35 -3.27
N ILE A 30 0.40 3.04 -3.38
CA ILE A 30 1.66 2.38 -3.06
C ILE A 30 2.18 1.86 -4.40
N PRO A 31 3.12 2.60 -5.03
CA PRO A 31 3.55 2.23 -6.39
C PRO A 31 4.12 0.82 -6.49
N LEU A 32 4.78 0.37 -5.44
CA LEU A 32 5.39 -0.96 -5.45
C LEU A 32 4.35 -2.07 -5.50
N LEU A 33 3.16 -1.82 -4.98
CA LEU A 33 2.06 -2.77 -5.02
C LEU A 33 1.13 -2.36 -6.14
N LYS A 34 1.33 -2.96 -7.30
CA LYS A 34 0.65 -2.56 -8.52
C LYS A 34 -0.86 -2.61 -8.36
N GLY A 35 -1.52 -1.50 -8.63
CA GLY A 35 -2.97 -1.40 -8.50
C GLY A 35 -3.45 -1.05 -7.10
N CYS A 36 -2.56 -0.91 -6.13
CA CYS A 36 -2.94 -0.55 -4.77
C CYS A 36 -3.05 0.97 -4.68
N MET A 37 -4.26 1.49 -4.88
CA MET A 37 -4.49 2.93 -4.88
C MET A 37 -5.91 3.21 -4.44
N THR A 38 -6.12 4.44 -3.93
CA THR A 38 -7.43 4.86 -3.47
C THR A 38 -7.53 6.37 -3.51
N GLN A 39 -8.69 6.90 -3.12
CA GLN A 39 -8.86 8.34 -3.03
C GLN A 39 -9.73 8.66 -1.82
N GLY A 40 -9.62 9.91 -1.35
CA GLY A 40 -10.39 10.38 -0.22
C GLY A 40 -10.59 11.86 -0.28
N ASP A 41 -11.45 12.37 0.60
CA ASP A 41 -11.77 13.79 0.65
C ASP A 41 -10.68 14.62 1.30
N SER A 42 -9.82 13.99 2.08
CA SER A 42 -8.71 14.65 2.75
C SER A 42 -7.52 13.71 2.73
N ARG A 43 -6.35 14.24 3.13
CA ARG A 43 -5.16 13.40 3.23
C ARG A 43 -5.39 12.27 4.22
N GLU A 44 -6.00 12.58 5.35
CA GLU A 44 -6.25 11.57 6.38
C GLU A 44 -7.18 10.49 5.86
N ASP A 45 -8.26 10.90 5.18
CA ASP A 45 -9.18 9.93 4.60
C ASP A 45 -8.49 9.04 3.58
N ALA A 46 -7.69 9.64 2.69
CA ALA A 46 -7.01 8.88 1.67
C ALA A 46 -6.06 7.85 2.29
N LEU A 47 -5.37 8.24 3.36
CA LEU A 47 -4.44 7.33 4.02
C LEU A 47 -5.16 6.19 4.74
N ILE A 48 -6.30 6.49 5.36
CA ILE A 48 -7.09 5.46 6.01
C ILE A 48 -7.61 4.47 4.98
N MET A 49 -8.13 4.99 3.87
CA MET A 49 -8.63 4.14 2.80
C MET A 49 -7.51 3.33 2.16
N LEU A 50 -6.33 3.93 2.05
CA LEU A 50 -5.19 3.21 1.48
C LEU A 50 -4.76 2.05 2.39
N ASP A 51 -4.82 2.26 3.71
CA ASP A 51 -4.49 1.20 4.64
C ASP A 51 -5.40 0.00 4.43
N GLU A 52 -6.69 0.25 4.23
CA GLU A 52 -7.65 -0.81 3.96
C GLU A 52 -7.38 -1.48 2.61
N ALA A 53 -7.10 -0.67 1.59
CA ALA A 53 -6.80 -1.20 0.26
C ALA A 53 -5.52 -2.03 0.29
N LYS A 54 -4.53 -1.59 1.04
CA LYS A 54 -3.28 -2.31 1.20
C LYS A 54 -3.50 -3.67 1.84
N ALA A 55 -4.30 -3.69 2.90
CA ALA A 55 -4.60 -4.95 3.59
C ALA A 55 -5.28 -5.94 2.66
N LEU A 56 -6.26 -5.47 1.90
CA LEU A 56 -6.97 -6.33 0.97
C LEU A 56 -6.04 -6.81 -0.15
N TRP A 57 -5.21 -5.92 -0.67
CA TRP A 57 -4.26 -6.29 -1.71
C TRP A 57 -3.32 -7.39 -1.24
N LEU A 58 -2.79 -7.22 -0.01
CA LEU A 58 -1.86 -8.19 0.55
C LEU A 58 -2.54 -9.51 0.85
N GLU A 59 -3.76 -9.47 1.39
CA GLU A 59 -4.50 -10.70 1.66
C GLU A 59 -4.74 -11.50 0.39
N THR A 60 -5.16 -10.82 -0.66
CA THR A 60 -5.42 -11.47 -1.94
C THR A 60 -4.14 -12.09 -2.49
N ALA A 61 -3.03 -11.34 -2.42
CA ALA A 61 -1.77 -11.84 -2.94
C ALA A 61 -1.31 -13.07 -2.17
N LEU A 62 -1.47 -13.05 -0.85
CA LEU A 62 -1.07 -14.20 -0.03
C LEU A 62 -1.93 -15.43 -0.33
N GLU A 63 -3.22 -15.22 -0.52
CA GLU A 63 -4.13 -16.32 -0.82
C GLU A 63 -3.84 -16.94 -2.18
N GLU A 64 -3.46 -16.11 -3.15
CA GLU A 64 -3.30 -16.60 -4.51
C GLU A 64 -1.85 -16.89 -4.87
N GLY A 65 -0.95 -16.71 -3.91
CA GLY A 65 0.46 -16.99 -4.18
C GLY A 65 1.11 -16.00 -5.09
N ILE A 66 0.58 -14.78 -5.16
CA ILE A 66 1.15 -13.73 -5.99
C ILE A 66 2.37 -13.17 -5.28
N PRO A 67 3.51 -13.02 -5.97
CA PRO A 67 4.69 -12.42 -5.34
C PRO A 67 4.41 -11.01 -4.87
N ILE A 68 4.83 -10.72 -3.64
CA ILE A 68 4.63 -9.40 -3.06
C ILE A 68 5.97 -8.68 -3.02
N PRO A 69 6.11 -7.57 -3.76
CA PRO A 69 7.35 -6.80 -3.72
C PRO A 69 7.58 -6.20 -2.35
N GLU A 70 8.83 -6.16 -1.92
CA GLU A 70 9.19 -5.56 -0.65
C GLU A 70 10.06 -4.34 -0.90
N PRO A 71 9.96 -3.32 -0.05
CA PRO A 71 10.68 -2.06 -0.27
C PRO A 71 12.15 -2.15 0.13
N THR A 72 12.84 -3.13 -0.43
CA THR A 72 14.24 -3.37 -0.06
C THR A 72 15.17 -2.30 -0.61
N GLU A 73 14.79 -1.70 -1.73
CA GLU A 73 15.64 -0.67 -2.34
C GLU A 73 15.73 0.56 -1.46
N ILE A 74 14.64 0.85 -0.75
CA ILE A 74 14.62 1.99 0.16
C ILE A 74 15.58 1.76 1.30
N LEU A 75 15.67 0.51 1.75
CA LEU A 75 16.50 0.16 2.89
C LEU A 75 17.97 0.11 2.55
N SER A 76 18.29 -0.06 1.28
CA SER A 76 19.70 -0.17 0.86
C SER A 76 20.31 1.15 0.47
N SER A 77 19.54 2.21 0.43
CA SER A 77 20.04 3.52 0.03
C SER A 77 20.82 4.23 1.13
#